data_9ee1ffacd6ac7c39ddb94c8210090b3b
#
_entry.id   9ee1ffacd6ac7c39ddb94c8210090b3b
#
_cell.length_a   1.000
_cell.length_b   1.000
_cell.length_c   1.000
_cell.angle_alpha   90.00
_cell.angle_beta   90.00
_cell.angle_gamma   90.00
#
_symmetry.space_group_name_H-M   'P 1'
#
loop_
_entity.id
_entity.type
_entity.pdbx_description
1 polymer ?
#
loop_
_entity_poly.entity_id
_entity_poly.type
_entity_poly.pdbx_seq_one_letter_code
_entity_poly.pdbx_strand_id
1 'polypeptide(L)'
;MNNNEYSIRNIDGKYYLYCGDAQVLTPEEAPICTTSEELAKLLLRDAEEYGVDTENVLSTLSYHSLYCDLLHQEEDEEGENIEMFNNLIHIDYFWAFYEPRTIRAAALSQYLDVLPKHVNDLPLHQNAAYVNLMAATGSIILPHKLVCMLLSETSRFSIENYDELVLALESYGQASGAAEDIDVDWTFDSIKKMVKTFITYYMLESL
;
A
#
# COMPACT_ATOMS: atom_id res chain seq x y z
N MET A 1 -27.41 -1.04 -15.68
CA MET A 1 -25.98 -1.37 -15.58
C MET A 1 -25.26 -0.30 -16.38
N ASN A 2 -24.66 0.68 -15.71
CA ASN A 2 -23.78 1.62 -16.38
C ASN A 2 -22.51 0.82 -16.75
N ASN A 3 -22.32 0.50 -18.02
CA ASN A 3 -21.01 0.05 -18.49
C ASN A 3 -20.09 1.27 -18.40
N ASN A 4 -19.43 1.44 -17.27
CA ASN A 4 -18.29 2.33 -17.19
C ASN A 4 -17.19 1.66 -18.04
N GLU A 5 -17.02 2.13 -19.26
CA GLU A 5 -15.97 1.63 -20.15
C GLU A 5 -14.67 2.31 -19.77
N TYR A 6 -13.81 1.59 -19.05
CA TYR A 6 -12.47 2.08 -18.74
C TYR A 6 -11.55 1.93 -19.95
N SER A 7 -10.63 2.86 -20.12
CA SER A 7 -9.66 2.83 -21.21
C SER A 7 -8.37 3.54 -20.83
N ILE A 8 -7.28 3.15 -21.50
CA ILE A 8 -5.99 3.85 -21.40
C ILE A 8 -5.78 4.65 -22.69
N ARG A 9 -5.42 5.93 -22.55
CA ARG A 9 -5.05 6.81 -23.68
C ARG A 9 -3.60 7.26 -23.52
N ASN A 10 -2.79 7.02 -24.54
CA ASN A 10 -1.42 7.54 -24.57
C ASN A 10 -1.44 8.98 -25.12
N ILE A 11 -0.93 9.91 -24.33
CA ILE A 11 -0.79 11.33 -24.70
C ILE A 11 0.63 11.73 -24.39
N ASP A 12 1.40 12.09 -25.39
CA ASP A 12 2.81 12.54 -25.29
C ASP A 12 3.72 11.58 -24.49
N GLY A 13 3.48 10.27 -24.62
CA GLY A 13 4.28 9.24 -23.97
C GLY A 13 3.83 8.90 -22.54
N LYS A 14 2.77 9.52 -22.04
CA LYS A 14 2.11 9.16 -20.78
C LYS A 14 0.79 8.45 -21.02
N TYR A 15 0.51 7.45 -20.23
CA TYR A 15 -0.70 6.64 -20.26
C TYR A 15 -1.66 7.13 -19.19
N TYR A 16 -2.81 7.62 -19.58
CA TYR A 16 -3.85 8.15 -18.70
C TYR A 16 -5.04 7.19 -18.62
N LEU A 17 -5.59 7.00 -17.43
CA LEU A 17 -6.81 6.22 -17.20
C LEU A 17 -8.04 7.09 -17.46
N TYR A 18 -9.01 6.54 -18.21
CA TYR A 18 -10.28 7.18 -18.54
C TYR A 18 -11.45 6.27 -18.16
N CYS A 19 -12.56 6.91 -17.77
CA CYS A 19 -13.88 6.29 -17.65
C CYS A 19 -14.82 6.98 -18.68
N GLY A 20 -15.12 6.31 -19.78
CA GLY A 20 -15.74 6.92 -20.93
C GLY A 20 -14.85 8.01 -21.52
N ASP A 21 -15.36 9.25 -21.59
CA ASP A 21 -14.58 10.40 -22.06
C ASP A 21 -13.95 11.22 -20.92
N ALA A 22 -14.26 10.92 -19.66
CA ALA A 22 -13.71 11.60 -18.51
C ALA A 22 -12.38 10.97 -18.07
N GLN A 23 -11.38 11.80 -17.82
CA GLN A 23 -10.13 11.38 -17.20
C GLN A 23 -10.38 10.98 -15.75
N VAL A 24 -9.82 9.88 -15.31
CA VAL A 24 -9.88 9.46 -13.91
C VAL A 24 -8.88 10.29 -13.12
N LEU A 25 -9.37 10.88 -12.04
CA LEU A 25 -8.59 11.70 -11.12
C LEU A 25 -8.47 11.01 -9.77
N THR A 26 -7.45 11.37 -9.02
CA THR A 26 -7.28 11.02 -7.62
C THR A 26 -8.23 11.83 -6.73
N PRO A 27 -8.33 11.55 -5.42
CA PRO A 27 -9.06 12.39 -4.48
C PRO A 27 -8.60 13.85 -4.44
N GLU A 28 -7.30 14.11 -4.66
CA GLU A 28 -6.69 15.45 -4.73
C GLU A 28 -6.72 16.05 -6.14
N GLU A 29 -7.59 15.53 -7.00
CA GLU A 29 -7.79 16.00 -8.38
C GLU A 29 -6.57 15.84 -9.31
N ALA A 30 -5.55 15.05 -8.93
CA ALA A 30 -4.43 14.73 -9.79
C ALA A 30 -4.83 13.67 -10.84
N PRO A 31 -4.33 13.75 -12.09
CA PRO A 31 -4.63 12.74 -13.09
C PRO A 31 -3.92 11.42 -12.79
N ILE A 32 -4.65 10.31 -12.84
CA ILE A 32 -4.05 8.98 -12.74
C ILE A 32 -3.36 8.65 -14.05
N CYS A 33 -2.02 8.72 -14.05
CA CYS A 33 -1.21 8.49 -15.23
C CYS A 33 0.15 7.88 -14.91
N THR A 34 0.75 7.21 -15.89
CA THR A 34 2.06 6.58 -15.78
C THR A 34 2.82 6.66 -17.11
N THR A 35 4.15 6.56 -17.07
CA THR A 35 4.97 6.38 -18.26
C THR A 35 5.19 4.90 -18.60
N SER A 36 4.85 4.00 -17.70
CA SER A 36 4.99 2.55 -17.86
C SER A 36 3.73 1.94 -18.51
N GLU A 37 3.89 1.39 -19.71
CA GLU A 37 2.79 0.66 -20.39
C GLU A 37 2.33 -0.57 -19.59
N GLU A 38 3.25 -1.22 -18.88
CA GLU A 38 2.94 -2.38 -18.06
C GLU A 38 2.06 -1.99 -16.87
N LEU A 39 2.42 -0.92 -16.17
CA LEU A 39 1.60 -0.39 -15.08
C LEU A 39 0.24 0.09 -15.60
N ALA A 40 0.19 0.77 -16.74
CA ALA A 40 -1.06 1.22 -17.33
C ALA A 40 -2.05 0.05 -17.57
N LYS A 41 -1.54 -1.10 -18.04
CA LYS A 41 -2.35 -2.33 -18.19
C LYS A 41 -2.85 -2.88 -16.86
N LEU A 42 -2.04 -2.81 -15.81
CA LEU A 42 -2.45 -3.21 -14.47
C LEU A 42 -3.54 -2.29 -13.93
N LEU A 43 -3.37 -0.98 -14.06
CA LEU A 43 -4.36 0.02 -13.64
C LEU A 43 -5.71 -0.17 -14.36
N LEU A 44 -5.68 -0.41 -15.68
CA LEU A 44 -6.90 -0.69 -16.45
C LEU A 44 -7.61 -1.94 -15.95
N ARG A 45 -6.88 -3.04 -15.80
CA ARG A 45 -7.45 -4.30 -15.29
C ARG A 45 -8.08 -4.11 -13.92
N ASP A 46 -7.39 -3.42 -13.01
CA ASP A 46 -7.86 -3.21 -11.65
C ASP A 46 -9.08 -2.26 -11.64
N ALA A 47 -9.13 -1.24 -12.52
CA ALA A 47 -10.30 -0.40 -12.71
C ALA A 47 -11.53 -1.19 -13.23
N GLU A 48 -11.32 -2.15 -14.14
CA GLU A 48 -12.37 -3.03 -14.64
C GLU A 48 -12.89 -4.00 -13.57
N GLU A 49 -12.01 -4.48 -12.67
CA GLU A 49 -12.33 -5.44 -11.62
C GLU A 49 -12.98 -4.78 -10.39
N TYR A 50 -12.46 -3.63 -9.94
CA TYR A 50 -12.85 -2.97 -8.69
C TYR A 50 -13.51 -1.61 -8.88
N GLY A 51 -13.51 -1.05 -10.08
CA GLY A 51 -13.83 0.36 -10.28
C GLY A 51 -12.64 1.27 -9.96
N VAL A 52 -12.93 2.56 -9.88
CA VAL A 52 -11.93 3.59 -9.52
C VAL A 52 -11.95 3.86 -8.01
N ASP A 53 -11.97 2.82 -7.22
CA ASP A 53 -11.86 2.90 -5.77
C ASP A 53 -10.39 3.04 -5.37
N THR A 54 -10.02 4.25 -4.95
CA THR A 54 -8.64 4.59 -4.57
C THR A 54 -8.28 4.18 -3.14
N GLU A 55 -9.25 3.73 -2.35
CA GLU A 55 -9.04 3.23 -0.99
C GLU A 55 -8.85 1.71 -0.94
N ASN A 56 -9.17 1.02 -2.03
CA ASN A 56 -9.10 -0.43 -2.10
C ASN A 56 -7.67 -0.95 -2.28
N VAL A 57 -7.04 -1.35 -1.19
CA VAL A 57 -5.66 -1.89 -1.16
C VAL A 57 -5.45 -3.23 -1.88
N LEU A 58 -6.53 -3.85 -2.37
CA LEU A 58 -6.44 -5.00 -3.26
C LEU A 58 -6.13 -4.59 -4.70
N SER A 59 -6.24 -3.31 -5.00
CA SER A 59 -6.05 -2.71 -6.32
C SER A 59 -4.73 -1.94 -6.40
N THR A 60 -3.99 -2.14 -7.47
CA THR A 60 -2.80 -1.33 -7.81
C THR A 60 -3.16 0.16 -7.95
N LEU A 61 -4.41 0.43 -8.30
CA LEU A 61 -4.92 1.79 -8.47
C LEU A 61 -4.82 2.61 -7.17
N SER A 62 -5.11 2.01 -6.02
CA SER A 62 -5.03 2.68 -4.72
C SER A 62 -3.61 3.18 -4.43
N TYR A 63 -2.60 2.34 -4.64
CA TYR A 63 -1.19 2.71 -4.45
C TYR A 63 -0.74 3.79 -5.43
N HIS A 64 -1.18 3.68 -6.69
CA HIS A 64 -0.78 4.61 -7.73
C HIS A 64 -1.52 5.95 -7.62
N SER A 65 -2.74 5.98 -7.12
CA SER A 65 -3.47 7.21 -6.81
C SER A 65 -2.71 8.05 -5.79
N LEU A 66 -2.31 7.44 -4.67
CA LEU A 66 -1.50 8.14 -3.67
C LEU A 66 -0.16 8.65 -4.24
N TYR A 67 0.50 7.84 -5.09
CA TYR A 67 1.72 8.31 -5.77
C TYR A 67 1.46 9.53 -6.65
N CYS A 68 0.36 9.56 -7.41
CA CYS A 68 0.00 10.71 -8.23
C CYS A 68 -0.31 11.94 -7.38
N ASP A 69 -0.96 11.79 -6.23
CA ASP A 69 -1.20 12.88 -5.30
C ASP A 69 0.11 13.43 -4.75
N LEU A 70 1.00 12.57 -4.27
CA LEU A 70 2.32 12.97 -3.76
C LEU A 70 3.19 13.67 -4.81
N LEU A 71 3.04 13.35 -6.10
CA LEU A 71 3.74 14.05 -7.18
C LEU A 71 3.25 15.49 -7.39
N HIS A 72 2.02 15.80 -6.98
CA HIS A 72 1.38 17.11 -7.18
C HIS A 72 1.33 17.95 -5.91
N GLN A 73 1.69 17.37 -4.76
CA GLN A 73 1.80 18.11 -3.51
C GLN A 73 3.00 19.07 -3.56
N GLU A 74 2.79 20.29 -3.12
CA GLU A 74 3.87 21.26 -2.89
C GLU A 74 4.63 20.85 -1.62
N GLU A 75 5.95 21.10 -1.58
CA GLU A 75 6.94 20.54 -0.62
C GLU A 75 6.67 20.75 0.90
N ASP A 76 5.53 21.27 1.32
CA ASP A 76 5.28 21.71 2.71
C ASP A 76 4.71 20.65 3.68
N GLU A 77 4.49 19.39 3.24
CA GLU A 77 3.76 18.38 4.05
C GLU A 77 4.63 17.29 4.70
N GLU A 78 5.95 17.50 4.86
CA GLU A 78 6.84 16.55 5.57
C GLU A 78 6.36 16.23 7.01
N GLY A 79 5.53 17.08 7.62
CA GLY A 79 5.03 16.92 8.99
C GLY A 79 3.92 15.88 9.14
N GLU A 80 3.04 15.69 8.15
CA GLU A 80 1.84 14.87 8.29
C GLU A 80 2.14 13.37 8.37
N ASN A 81 3.11 12.89 7.59
CA ASN A 81 3.55 11.50 7.64
C ASN A 81 4.12 11.13 9.03
N ILE A 82 4.87 12.05 9.66
CA ILE A 82 5.45 11.82 10.99
C ILE A 82 4.33 11.74 12.03
N GLU A 83 3.30 12.58 11.95
CA GLU A 83 2.17 12.56 12.87
C GLU A 83 1.36 11.25 12.72
N MET A 84 1.11 10.81 11.49
CA MET A 84 0.45 9.54 11.22
C MET A 84 1.25 8.35 11.78
N PHE A 85 2.56 8.31 11.60
CA PHE A 85 3.44 7.30 12.19
C PHE A 85 3.34 7.27 13.71
N ASN A 86 3.40 8.43 14.36
CA ASN A 86 3.31 8.54 15.81
C ASN A 86 1.95 8.07 16.34
N ASN A 87 0.88 8.35 15.62
CA ASN A 87 -0.46 7.91 16.01
C ASN A 87 -0.62 6.38 15.85
N LEU A 88 -0.21 5.83 14.71
CA LEU A 88 -0.37 4.41 14.42
C LEU A 88 0.49 3.50 15.30
N ILE A 89 1.70 3.93 15.70
CA ILE A 89 2.59 3.08 16.48
C ILE A 89 2.01 2.70 17.86
N HIS A 90 1.18 3.56 18.44
CA HIS A 90 0.52 3.30 19.71
C HIS A 90 -0.63 2.30 19.60
N ILE A 91 -1.21 2.15 18.41
CA ILE A 91 -2.35 1.28 18.14
C ILE A 91 -2.02 0.11 17.24
N ASP A 92 -0.75 -0.04 16.84
CA ASP A 92 -0.30 -1.15 15.98
C ASP A 92 -0.42 -2.49 16.69
N TYR A 93 -1.57 -3.11 16.56
CA TYR A 93 -1.87 -4.42 17.14
C TYR A 93 -1.07 -5.55 16.49
N PHE A 94 -0.65 -5.41 15.23
CA PHE A 94 0.17 -6.39 14.54
C PHE A 94 1.53 -6.54 15.23
N TRP A 95 2.12 -5.42 15.66
CA TRP A 95 3.28 -5.41 16.54
C TRP A 95 3.04 -6.19 17.83
N ALA A 96 1.86 -5.99 18.45
CA ALA A 96 1.48 -6.65 19.68
C ALA A 96 1.38 -8.17 19.54
N PHE A 97 1.06 -8.66 18.35
CA PHE A 97 0.88 -10.09 18.10
C PHE A 97 2.20 -10.82 17.82
N TYR A 98 3.11 -10.19 17.08
CA TYR A 98 4.33 -10.83 16.61
C TYR A 98 5.53 -10.78 17.56
N GLU A 99 5.62 -9.75 18.43
CA GLU A 99 6.79 -9.57 19.26
C GLU A 99 6.54 -9.90 20.72
N PRO A 100 7.43 -10.65 21.38
CA PRO A 100 7.35 -10.87 22.83
C PRO A 100 7.33 -9.56 23.61
N ARG A 101 6.52 -9.47 24.66
CA ARG A 101 6.33 -8.24 25.47
C ARG A 101 7.61 -7.58 25.96
N THR A 102 8.67 -8.36 26.18
CA THR A 102 9.98 -7.88 26.64
C THR A 102 10.81 -7.19 25.56
N ILE A 103 10.58 -7.50 24.29
CA ILE A 103 11.30 -6.92 23.14
C ILE A 103 10.59 -5.65 22.67
N ARG A 104 9.29 -5.54 22.89
CA ARG A 104 8.45 -4.44 22.41
C ARG A 104 8.93 -3.05 22.84
N ALA A 105 9.22 -2.84 24.10
CA ALA A 105 9.56 -1.51 24.62
C ALA A 105 10.92 -1.01 24.12
N ALA A 106 11.90 -1.90 23.97
CA ALA A 106 13.23 -1.53 23.47
C ALA A 106 13.24 -1.34 21.95
N ALA A 107 12.48 -2.16 21.22
CA ALA A 107 12.39 -2.05 19.79
C ALA A 107 11.51 -0.87 19.36
N LEU A 108 10.45 -0.56 20.10
CA LEU A 108 9.54 0.54 19.81
C LEU A 108 10.27 1.89 19.70
N SER A 109 11.17 2.21 20.64
CA SER A 109 11.93 3.46 20.59
C SER A 109 12.89 3.52 19.39
N GLN A 110 13.47 2.39 19.00
CA GLN A 110 14.35 2.34 17.82
C GLN A 110 13.55 2.52 16.51
N TYR A 111 12.35 1.95 16.43
CA TYR A 111 11.51 2.10 15.26
C TYR A 111 10.96 3.52 15.12
N LEU A 112 10.55 4.16 16.21
CA LEU A 112 10.07 5.54 16.23
C LEU A 112 11.09 6.53 15.69
N ASP A 113 12.38 6.30 15.95
CA ASP A 113 13.45 7.21 15.54
C ASP A 113 13.93 6.95 14.08
N VAL A 114 13.81 5.72 13.61
CA VAL A 114 14.44 5.29 12.34
C VAL A 114 13.44 5.11 11.21
N LEU A 115 12.25 4.59 11.50
CA LEU A 115 11.29 4.20 10.48
C LEU A 115 10.75 5.37 9.65
N PRO A 116 10.35 6.52 10.25
CA PRO A 116 9.87 7.67 9.49
C PRO A 116 10.92 8.19 8.49
N LYS A 117 12.19 8.27 8.92
CA LYS A 117 13.29 8.68 8.04
C LYS A 117 13.50 7.68 6.92
N HIS A 118 13.48 6.39 7.23
CA HIS A 118 13.62 5.34 6.23
C HIS A 118 12.54 5.42 5.17
N VAL A 119 11.28 5.63 5.56
CA VAL A 119 10.16 5.72 4.61
C VAL A 119 10.27 6.99 3.75
N ASN A 120 10.69 8.12 4.34
CA ASN A 120 10.90 9.36 3.59
C ASN A 120 12.08 9.29 2.61
N ASP A 121 13.08 8.44 2.89
CA ASP A 121 14.23 8.21 2.00
C ASP A 121 13.91 7.23 0.84
N LEU A 122 12.74 6.59 0.84
CA LEU A 122 12.34 5.68 -0.24
C LEU A 122 12.02 6.44 -1.54
N PRO A 123 12.23 5.82 -2.71
CA PRO A 123 11.65 6.33 -3.96
C PRO A 123 10.14 6.59 -3.79
N LEU A 124 9.63 7.67 -4.39
CA LEU A 124 8.28 8.17 -4.12
C LEU A 124 7.18 7.11 -4.26
N HIS A 125 7.27 6.22 -5.27
CA HIS A 125 6.29 5.15 -5.44
C HIS A 125 6.36 4.09 -4.32
N GLN A 126 7.56 3.81 -3.81
CA GLN A 126 7.74 2.90 -2.67
C GLN A 126 7.24 3.53 -1.38
N ASN A 127 7.46 4.84 -1.21
CA ASN A 127 6.87 5.60 -0.12
C ASN A 127 5.34 5.54 -0.19
N ALA A 128 4.74 5.86 -1.34
CA ALA A 128 3.31 5.77 -1.54
C ALA A 128 2.74 4.36 -1.23
N ALA A 129 3.42 3.31 -1.70
CA ALA A 129 3.01 1.94 -1.40
C ALA A 129 3.04 1.64 0.10
N TYR A 130 4.09 2.07 0.77
CA TYR A 130 4.28 1.87 2.20
C TYR A 130 3.20 2.58 3.01
N VAL A 131 2.99 3.87 2.74
CA VAL A 131 2.02 4.73 3.43
C VAL A 131 0.59 4.22 3.21
N ASN A 132 0.25 3.86 1.98
CA ASN A 132 -1.08 3.34 1.66
C ASN A 132 -1.39 2.03 2.41
N LEU A 133 -0.47 1.06 2.40
CA LEU A 133 -0.67 -0.19 3.12
C LEU A 133 -0.72 0.03 4.63
N MET A 134 0.10 0.93 5.15
CA MET A 134 0.10 1.32 6.56
C MET A 134 -1.25 1.90 6.99
N ALA A 135 -1.78 2.86 6.24
CA ALA A 135 -3.06 3.49 6.51
C ALA A 135 -4.22 2.48 6.45
N ALA A 136 -4.26 1.66 5.40
CA ALA A 136 -5.31 0.68 5.20
C ALA A 136 -5.34 -0.45 6.24
N THR A 137 -4.19 -0.82 6.78
CA THR A 137 -4.09 -1.92 7.76
C THR A 137 -3.98 -1.45 9.21
N GLY A 138 -3.80 -0.14 9.43
CA GLY A 138 -3.51 0.41 10.75
C GLY A 138 -2.21 -0.12 11.36
N SER A 139 -1.28 -0.61 10.51
CA SER A 139 -0.03 -1.21 10.96
C SER A 139 1.18 -0.61 10.24
N ILE A 140 2.11 -0.08 11.01
CA ILE A 140 3.43 0.36 10.54
C ILE A 140 4.34 -0.84 10.26
N ILE A 141 4.20 -1.87 11.07
CA ILE A 141 5.10 -3.02 11.07
C ILE A 141 4.86 -3.93 9.87
N LEU A 142 3.63 -4.05 9.41
CA LEU A 142 3.31 -4.93 8.29
C LEU A 142 4.07 -4.56 7.00
N PRO A 143 3.98 -3.33 6.46
CA PRO A 143 4.76 -2.99 5.27
C PRO A 143 6.26 -3.14 5.50
N HIS A 144 6.77 -2.76 6.68
CA HIS A 144 8.19 -2.93 6.99
C HIS A 144 8.63 -4.40 6.97
N LYS A 145 7.86 -5.30 7.57
CA LYS A 145 8.14 -6.75 7.54
C LYS A 145 8.14 -7.29 6.12
N LEU A 146 7.17 -6.89 5.29
CA LEU A 146 7.11 -7.30 3.89
C LEU A 146 8.34 -6.84 3.11
N VAL A 147 8.76 -5.58 3.28
CA VAL A 147 9.96 -5.03 2.64
C VAL A 147 11.22 -5.76 3.11
N CYS A 148 11.37 -5.98 4.42
CA CYS A 148 12.50 -6.74 4.96
C CYS A 148 12.55 -8.18 4.43
N MET A 149 11.40 -8.82 4.25
CA MET A 149 11.33 -10.16 3.64
C MET A 149 11.73 -10.15 2.17
N LEU A 150 11.37 -9.10 1.42
CA LEU A 150 11.75 -8.93 0.01
C LEU A 150 13.25 -8.69 -0.16
N LEU A 151 13.84 -7.87 0.72
CA LEU A 151 15.25 -7.46 0.61
C LEU A 151 16.22 -8.45 1.26
N SER A 152 15.74 -9.40 2.05
CA SER A 152 16.61 -10.36 2.72
C SER A 152 17.15 -11.40 1.73
N GLU A 153 18.45 -11.39 1.52
CA GLU A 153 19.14 -12.36 0.65
C GLU A 153 19.00 -13.82 1.13
N THR A 154 18.71 -14.02 2.41
CA THR A 154 18.58 -15.32 3.05
C THR A 154 17.19 -15.89 3.03
N SER A 155 16.17 -15.05 2.96
CA SER A 155 14.80 -15.46 2.77
C SER A 155 14.38 -15.18 1.34
N ARG A 156 14.71 -16.09 0.43
CA ARG A 156 13.85 -16.21 -0.75
C ARG A 156 12.44 -16.27 -0.19
N PHE A 157 11.59 -15.38 -0.64
CA PHE A 157 10.16 -15.38 -0.35
C PHE A 157 9.64 -16.77 -0.68
N SER A 158 9.77 -17.70 0.24
CA SER A 158 9.28 -19.05 0.02
C SER A 158 7.77 -18.99 0.16
N ILE A 159 7.08 -19.73 -0.68
CA ILE A 159 5.63 -19.87 -0.63
C ILE A 159 5.19 -20.25 0.80
N GLU A 160 5.98 -21.06 1.50
CA GLU A 160 5.73 -21.46 2.89
C GLU A 160 5.74 -20.28 3.87
N ASN A 161 6.75 -19.43 3.84
CA ASN A 161 6.81 -18.23 4.71
C ASN A 161 5.70 -17.22 4.40
N TYR A 162 5.30 -17.14 3.14
CA TYR A 162 4.22 -16.28 2.70
C TYR A 162 2.86 -16.76 3.23
N ASP A 163 2.55 -18.04 3.09
CA ASP A 163 1.30 -18.61 3.59
C ASP A 163 1.22 -18.55 5.12
N GLU A 164 2.34 -18.76 5.84
CA GLU A 164 2.40 -18.56 7.30
C GLU A 164 2.12 -17.10 7.69
N LEU A 165 2.68 -16.13 6.96
CA LEU A 165 2.40 -14.72 7.19
C LEU A 165 0.92 -14.38 6.96
N VAL A 166 0.35 -14.89 5.87
CA VAL A 166 -1.07 -14.66 5.55
C VAL A 166 -1.99 -15.27 6.59
N LEU A 167 -1.72 -16.50 7.04
CA LEU A 167 -2.48 -17.17 8.11
C LEU A 167 -2.39 -16.40 9.43
N ALA A 168 -1.22 -15.85 9.74
CA ALA A 168 -1.04 -15.05 10.93
C ALA A 168 -1.81 -13.73 10.86
N LEU A 169 -1.84 -13.07 9.71
CA LEU A 169 -2.63 -11.85 9.47
C LEU A 169 -4.13 -12.12 9.53
N GLU A 170 -4.60 -13.21 8.93
CA GLU A 170 -6.00 -13.64 9.03
C GLU A 170 -6.41 -13.87 10.49
N SER A 171 -5.60 -14.62 11.23
CA SER A 171 -5.85 -14.89 12.65
C SER A 171 -5.85 -13.60 13.48
N TYR A 172 -4.97 -12.66 13.16
CA TYR A 172 -4.90 -11.36 13.78
C TYR A 172 -6.14 -10.52 13.47
N GLY A 173 -6.55 -10.38 12.21
CA GLY A 173 -7.74 -9.63 11.82
C GLY A 173 -9.01 -10.14 12.50
N GLN A 174 -9.16 -11.47 12.61
CA GLN A 174 -10.29 -12.10 13.30
C GLN A 174 -10.26 -11.88 14.82
N ALA A 175 -9.07 -11.89 15.44
CA ALA A 175 -8.93 -11.81 16.90
C ALA A 175 -8.97 -10.36 17.42
N SER A 176 -8.52 -9.39 16.64
CA SER A 176 -8.36 -8.01 17.09
C SER A 176 -9.65 -7.20 17.06
N GLY A 177 -10.70 -7.68 16.36
CA GLY A 177 -11.89 -6.88 16.05
C GLY A 177 -11.58 -5.68 15.13
N ALA A 178 -10.35 -5.57 14.65
CA ALA A 178 -9.91 -4.52 13.74
C ALA A 178 -10.72 -4.49 12.43
N ALA A 179 -11.41 -5.57 12.13
CA ALA A 179 -12.33 -5.68 11.00
C ALA A 179 -13.53 -4.71 11.06
N GLU A 180 -13.83 -4.12 12.23
CA GLU A 180 -14.94 -3.17 12.35
C GLU A 180 -14.50 -1.72 12.03
N ASP A 181 -13.21 -1.41 12.19
CA ASP A 181 -12.69 -0.04 12.04
C ASP A 181 -11.79 0.14 10.79
N ILE A 182 -11.37 -0.96 10.16
CA ILE A 182 -10.45 -0.93 9.00
C ILE A 182 -11.14 -1.64 7.84
N ASP A 183 -11.21 -0.98 6.70
CA ASP A 183 -11.89 -1.48 5.47
C ASP A 183 -11.06 -2.56 4.74
N VAL A 184 -10.54 -3.52 5.50
CA VAL A 184 -9.85 -4.70 5.00
C VAL A 184 -10.68 -5.94 5.28
N ASP A 185 -11.03 -6.65 4.22
CA ASP A 185 -11.59 -8.00 4.34
C ASP A 185 -10.47 -8.97 4.76
N TRP A 186 -10.40 -9.26 6.06
CA TRP A 186 -9.38 -10.11 6.68
C TRP A 186 -9.58 -11.62 6.40
N THR A 187 -9.95 -11.96 5.19
CA THR A 187 -9.93 -13.35 4.70
C THR A 187 -8.55 -13.71 4.14
N PHE A 188 -8.22 -14.99 4.17
CA PHE A 188 -6.95 -15.50 3.61
C PHE A 188 -6.70 -15.04 2.18
N ASP A 189 -7.72 -15.10 1.33
CA ASP A 189 -7.59 -14.74 -0.09
C ASP A 189 -7.42 -13.22 -0.28
N SER A 190 -8.13 -12.41 0.48
CA SER A 190 -8.01 -10.94 0.45
C SER A 190 -6.64 -10.48 0.93
N ILE A 191 -6.15 -11.02 2.06
CA ILE A 191 -4.81 -10.72 2.58
C ILE A 191 -3.74 -11.14 1.58
N LYS A 192 -3.87 -12.35 1.01
CA LYS A 192 -2.95 -12.84 -0.01
C LYS A 192 -2.87 -11.91 -1.22
N LYS A 193 -4.02 -11.42 -1.66
CA LYS A 193 -4.12 -10.48 -2.77
C LYS A 193 -3.50 -9.14 -2.41
N MET A 194 -3.83 -8.57 -1.25
CA MET A 194 -3.27 -7.32 -0.74
C MET A 194 -1.74 -7.35 -0.70
N VAL A 195 -1.16 -8.38 -0.07
CA VAL A 195 0.29 -8.54 0.02
C VAL A 195 0.92 -8.66 -1.38
N LYS A 196 0.30 -9.43 -2.28
CA LYS A 196 0.78 -9.56 -3.65
C LYS A 196 0.72 -8.25 -4.41
N THR A 197 -0.37 -7.48 -4.27
CA THR A 197 -0.54 -6.17 -4.92
C THR A 197 0.50 -5.18 -4.42
N PHE A 198 0.68 -5.09 -3.09
CA PHE A 198 1.73 -4.28 -2.48
C PHE A 198 3.12 -4.61 -3.03
N ILE A 199 3.50 -5.89 -3.00
CA ILE A 199 4.82 -6.35 -3.49
C ILE A 199 5.00 -6.00 -4.97
N THR A 200 3.98 -6.28 -5.79
CA THR A 200 4.03 -6.00 -7.22
C THR A 200 4.27 -4.51 -7.48
N TYR A 201 3.53 -3.64 -6.81
CA TYR A 201 3.68 -2.20 -6.97
C TYR A 201 5.00 -1.67 -6.41
N TYR A 202 5.39 -2.12 -5.22
CA TYR A 202 6.65 -1.73 -4.56
C TYR A 202 7.89 -2.05 -5.40
N MET A 203 7.87 -3.16 -6.15
CA MET A 203 8.98 -3.65 -6.96
C MET A 203 9.02 -3.09 -8.39
N LEU A 204 8.14 -2.16 -8.76
CA LEU A 204 8.20 -1.52 -10.07
C LEU A 204 9.51 -0.74 -10.24
N GLU A 205 10.16 -0.92 -11.38
CA GLU A 205 11.43 -0.24 -11.70
C GLU A 205 11.21 1.17 -12.28
N SER A 206 10.04 1.41 -12.89
CA SER A 206 9.68 2.70 -13.51
C SER A 206 8.17 2.91 -13.53
N LEU A 207 7.76 4.15 -13.40
CA LEU A 207 6.35 4.59 -13.37
C LEU A 207 6.03 5.58 -14.49
#